data_9565485d3eab05f82015d021213c12bb
#
_entry.id   9565485d3eab05f82015d021213c12bb
#
_cell.length_a   1.000
_cell.length_b   1.000
_cell.length_c   1.000
_cell.angle_alpha   90.00
_cell.angle_beta   90.00
_cell.angle_gamma   90.00
#
_symmetry.space_group_name_H-M   'P 1'
#
loop_
_entity.id
_entity.type
_entity.pdbx_description
1 polymer ?
#
loop_
_entity_poly.entity_id
_entity_poly.type
_entity_poly.pdbx_seq_one_letter_code
_entity_poly.pdbx_strand_id
1 'polypeptide(L)'
;KRERMLIMKENITMEELVNLCKQYGIIFQGSEIYGGLANTWDFGPVGAELKNNIKKAWKQKFIQEDANNVGLDSAILMNPKVWEASGHISTFSDPLIDCKNCKTRYRADKLVEDDGVEDAGGMSNEDLIKYINEHNIVCPKCGKLDYTDIRQFNLMFKTFQGVTEDSKSTIYLRPETAQGIFADYQNIQRSMRLKLPFGVG
;
A
#
# COMPACT_ATOMS: atom_id res chain seq x y z
N LYS A 1 11.27 -31.31 -30.39
CA LYS A 1 10.63 -30.39 -29.43
C LYS A 1 11.45 -29.12 -29.44
N ARG A 2 10.95 -28.06 -30.11
CA ARG A 2 11.62 -26.76 -30.16
C ARG A 2 11.32 -26.08 -28.80
N GLU A 3 12.33 -25.93 -27.98
CA GLU A 3 12.33 -24.96 -26.89
C GLU A 3 12.15 -23.58 -27.51
N ARG A 4 10.95 -23.00 -27.35
CA ARG A 4 10.76 -21.57 -27.53
C ARG A 4 11.38 -20.92 -26.29
N MET A 5 12.66 -20.56 -26.42
CA MET A 5 13.28 -19.60 -25.53
C MET A 5 12.46 -18.31 -25.67
N LEU A 6 11.69 -17.99 -24.65
CA LEU A 6 11.05 -16.68 -24.51
C LEU A 6 12.18 -15.65 -24.40
N ILE A 7 12.48 -15.01 -25.54
CA ILE A 7 13.31 -13.80 -25.53
C ILE A 7 12.51 -12.77 -24.75
N MET A 8 12.85 -12.59 -23.48
CA MET A 8 12.31 -11.49 -22.68
C MET A 8 12.74 -10.19 -23.37
N LYS A 9 11.78 -9.41 -23.85
CA LYS A 9 12.01 -8.02 -24.23
C LYS A 9 12.64 -7.31 -23.03
N GLU A 10 13.79 -6.69 -23.20
CA GLU A 10 14.51 -6.00 -22.12
C GLU A 10 13.72 -4.84 -21.49
N ASN A 11 12.64 -4.37 -22.11
CA ASN A 11 11.78 -3.29 -21.61
C ASN A 11 10.32 -3.58 -21.90
N ILE A 12 9.65 -4.32 -20.98
CA ILE A 12 8.18 -4.49 -21.00
C ILE A 12 7.56 -3.29 -20.28
N THR A 13 6.64 -2.60 -20.93
CA THR A 13 5.87 -1.52 -20.28
C THR A 13 4.85 -2.11 -19.30
N MET A 14 4.43 -1.31 -18.32
CA MET A 14 3.39 -1.73 -17.37
C MET A 14 2.08 -2.09 -18.09
N GLU A 15 1.73 -1.37 -19.15
CA GLU A 15 0.54 -1.64 -19.96
C GLU A 15 0.62 -3.00 -20.66
N GLU A 16 1.75 -3.31 -21.29
CA GLU A 16 1.97 -4.63 -21.92
C GLU A 16 1.88 -5.75 -20.89
N LEU A 17 2.45 -5.56 -19.70
CA LEU A 17 2.39 -6.54 -18.61
C LEU A 17 0.95 -6.77 -18.14
N VAL A 18 0.17 -5.71 -17.90
CA VAL A 18 -1.23 -5.80 -17.47
C VAL A 18 -2.08 -6.50 -18.52
N ASN A 19 -1.90 -6.17 -19.81
CA ASN A 19 -2.61 -6.80 -20.92
C ASN A 19 -2.29 -8.29 -21.02
N LEU A 20 -1.02 -8.67 -20.86
CA LEU A 20 -0.59 -10.06 -20.80
C LEU A 20 -1.26 -10.81 -19.62
N CYS A 21 -1.24 -10.22 -18.43
CA CYS A 21 -1.85 -10.80 -17.24
C CYS A 21 -3.36 -11.00 -17.40
N LYS A 22 -4.07 -10.05 -18.02
CA LYS A 22 -5.49 -10.19 -18.34
C LYS A 22 -5.73 -11.33 -19.34
N GLN A 23 -4.93 -11.39 -20.40
CA GLN A 23 -5.06 -12.41 -21.44
C GLN A 23 -4.89 -13.84 -20.91
N TYR A 24 -4.02 -14.03 -19.93
CA TYR A 24 -3.75 -15.35 -19.34
C TYR A 24 -4.59 -15.64 -18.07
N GLY A 25 -5.54 -14.79 -17.73
CA GLY A 25 -6.40 -15.00 -16.56
C GLY A 25 -5.66 -14.93 -15.23
N ILE A 26 -4.62 -14.09 -15.17
CA ILE A 26 -3.87 -13.83 -13.94
C ILE A 26 -4.58 -12.79 -13.10
N ILE A 27 -4.94 -11.64 -13.72
CA ILE A 27 -5.69 -10.57 -13.06
C ILE A 27 -6.78 -10.04 -13.98
N PHE A 28 -7.83 -9.47 -13.37
CA PHE A 28 -8.86 -8.65 -14.01
C PHE A 28 -9.07 -7.39 -13.19
N GLN A 29 -9.51 -6.32 -13.84
CA GLN A 29 -9.89 -5.13 -13.07
C GLN A 29 -11.16 -5.41 -12.26
N GLY A 30 -11.14 -5.10 -10.98
CA GLY A 30 -12.30 -5.33 -10.13
C GLY A 30 -13.55 -4.64 -10.65
N SER A 31 -14.66 -5.37 -10.77
CA SER A 31 -15.94 -4.88 -11.28
C SER A 31 -15.89 -4.35 -12.73
N GLU A 32 -15.07 -4.94 -13.60
CA GLU A 32 -14.78 -4.44 -14.96
C GLU A 32 -16.05 -4.26 -15.80
N ILE A 33 -17.06 -5.14 -15.65
CA ILE A 33 -18.34 -5.04 -16.37
C ILE A 33 -19.14 -3.77 -16.05
N TYR A 34 -18.83 -3.10 -14.95
CA TYR A 34 -19.45 -1.81 -14.55
C TYR A 34 -18.50 -0.62 -14.71
N GLY A 35 -17.43 -0.77 -15.51
CA GLY A 35 -16.44 0.27 -15.74
C GLY A 35 -15.21 0.19 -14.86
N GLY A 36 -15.15 -0.78 -13.97
CA GLY A 36 -14.02 -1.02 -13.10
C GLY A 36 -13.92 -0.07 -11.89
N LEU A 37 -13.12 -0.45 -10.91
CA LEU A 37 -12.76 0.38 -9.76
C LEU A 37 -11.25 0.60 -9.77
N ALA A 38 -10.82 1.86 -9.71
CA ALA A 38 -9.40 2.21 -9.74
C ALA A 38 -8.62 1.50 -8.60
N ASN A 39 -7.43 1.00 -8.93
CA ASN A 39 -6.53 0.32 -8.02
C ASN A 39 -7.11 -0.95 -7.34
N THR A 40 -8.17 -1.52 -7.91
CA THR A 40 -8.80 -2.76 -7.41
C THR A 40 -8.71 -3.84 -8.47
N TRP A 41 -8.17 -4.99 -8.10
CA TRP A 41 -7.90 -6.09 -9.00
C TRP A 41 -8.43 -7.40 -8.44
N ASP A 42 -9.09 -8.18 -9.30
CA ASP A 42 -9.46 -9.55 -9.01
C ASP A 42 -8.35 -10.50 -9.51
N PHE A 43 -8.05 -11.54 -8.74
CA PHE A 43 -7.19 -12.60 -9.22
C PHE A 43 -8.02 -13.58 -10.04
N GLY A 44 -7.67 -13.75 -11.31
CA GLY A 44 -8.25 -14.77 -12.18
C GLY A 44 -7.80 -16.19 -11.78
N PRO A 45 -8.27 -17.22 -12.48
CA PRO A 45 -7.97 -18.62 -12.12
C PRO A 45 -6.48 -18.92 -11.98
N VAL A 46 -5.67 -18.47 -12.93
CA VAL A 46 -4.20 -18.66 -12.89
C VAL A 46 -3.56 -17.80 -11.80
N GLY A 47 -4.04 -16.57 -11.61
CA GLY A 47 -3.54 -15.67 -10.59
C GLY A 47 -3.84 -16.14 -9.18
N ALA A 48 -5.01 -16.74 -8.96
CA ALA A 48 -5.38 -17.33 -7.66
C ALA A 48 -4.43 -18.47 -7.27
N GLU A 49 -4.11 -19.37 -8.20
CA GLU A 49 -3.14 -20.45 -7.97
C GLU A 49 -1.72 -19.89 -7.71
N LEU A 50 -1.26 -18.91 -8.49
CA LEU A 50 0.02 -18.26 -8.27
C LEU A 50 0.09 -17.61 -6.89
N LYS A 51 -0.93 -16.86 -6.51
CA LYS A 51 -1.05 -16.23 -5.18
C LYS A 51 -0.98 -17.26 -4.05
N ASN A 52 -1.71 -18.37 -4.18
CA ASN A 52 -1.73 -19.45 -3.19
C ASN A 52 -0.35 -20.12 -3.06
N ASN A 53 0.34 -20.36 -4.16
CA ASN A 53 1.67 -20.92 -4.17
C ASN A 53 2.70 -19.99 -3.51
N ILE A 54 2.63 -18.68 -3.75
CA ILE A 54 3.48 -17.68 -3.09
C ILE A 54 3.22 -17.68 -1.58
N LYS A 55 1.95 -17.62 -1.16
CA LYS A 55 1.58 -17.69 0.27
C LYS A 55 2.08 -18.97 0.95
N LYS A 56 1.95 -20.11 0.26
CA LYS A 56 2.44 -21.41 0.77
C LYS A 56 3.95 -21.41 0.95
N ALA A 57 4.69 -20.95 -0.04
CA ALA A 57 6.14 -20.84 0.01
C ALA A 57 6.61 -19.89 1.14
N TRP A 58 5.95 -18.74 1.29
CA TRP A 58 6.21 -17.79 2.36
C TRP A 58 5.98 -18.42 3.74
N LYS A 59 4.80 -19.05 3.94
CA LYS A 59 4.45 -19.71 5.20
C LYS A 59 5.44 -20.83 5.53
N GLN A 60 5.81 -21.63 4.54
CA GLN A 60 6.81 -22.69 4.72
C GLN A 60 8.14 -22.08 5.17
N LYS A 61 8.64 -21.08 4.46
CA LYS A 61 9.97 -20.50 4.71
C LYS A 61 10.07 -19.78 6.04
N PHE A 62 9.09 -18.94 6.38
CA PHE A 62 9.19 -18.03 7.52
C PHE A 62 8.51 -18.55 8.79
N ILE A 63 7.59 -19.50 8.69
CA ILE A 63 6.86 -20.04 9.83
C ILE A 63 7.23 -21.49 10.10
N GLN A 64 7.24 -22.37 9.09
CA GLN A 64 7.32 -23.82 9.32
C GLN A 64 8.77 -24.34 9.40
N GLU A 65 9.73 -23.66 8.78
CA GLU A 65 11.15 -24.06 8.82
C GLU A 65 11.84 -23.69 10.15
N ASP A 66 11.24 -22.84 10.97
CA ASP A 66 11.75 -22.49 12.30
C ASP A 66 10.78 -22.95 13.38
N ALA A 67 11.25 -23.80 14.30
CA ALA A 67 10.44 -24.35 15.39
C ALA A 67 9.98 -23.31 16.43
N ASN A 68 10.61 -22.13 16.45
CA ASN A 68 10.27 -21.05 17.36
C ASN A 68 9.29 -20.03 16.73
N ASN A 69 8.91 -20.20 15.46
CA ASN A 69 8.01 -19.29 14.77
C ASN A 69 6.58 -19.83 14.75
N VAL A 70 5.63 -18.94 14.96
CA VAL A 70 4.19 -19.24 14.88
C VAL A 70 3.49 -18.27 13.96
N GLY A 71 2.42 -18.74 13.29
CA GLY A 71 1.63 -17.92 12.37
C GLY A 71 0.50 -17.21 13.09
N LEU A 72 0.18 -15.99 12.63
CA LEU A 72 -0.97 -15.20 13.02
C LEU A 72 -1.72 -14.73 11.78
N ASP A 73 -3.04 -14.77 11.83
CA ASP A 73 -3.93 -14.10 10.88
C ASP A 73 -4.86 -13.16 11.65
N SER A 74 -4.39 -11.96 11.91
CA SER A 74 -5.17 -10.93 12.63
C SER A 74 -6.26 -10.32 11.75
N ALA A 75 -7.32 -9.81 12.38
CA ALA A 75 -8.43 -9.18 11.67
C ALA A 75 -7.98 -7.94 10.87
N ILE A 76 -8.61 -7.73 9.70
CA ILE A 76 -8.40 -6.51 8.89
C ILE A 76 -8.96 -5.29 9.62
N LEU A 77 -10.08 -5.44 10.33
CA LEU A 77 -10.71 -4.40 11.13
C LEU A 77 -10.23 -4.53 12.57
N MET A 78 -9.70 -3.44 13.12
CA MET A 78 -9.13 -3.40 14.47
C MET A 78 -9.69 -2.21 15.23
N ASN A 79 -9.59 -2.27 16.57
CA ASN A 79 -10.00 -1.14 17.41
C ASN A 79 -9.22 0.13 17.03
N PRO A 80 -9.90 1.28 16.81
CA PRO A 80 -9.25 2.54 16.43
C PRO A 80 -8.10 2.98 17.35
N LYS A 81 -8.16 2.62 18.62
CA LYS A 81 -7.08 2.91 19.59
C LYS A 81 -5.73 2.30 19.23
N VAL A 82 -5.72 1.22 18.45
CA VAL A 82 -4.47 0.64 17.94
C VAL A 82 -3.77 1.64 17.03
N TRP A 83 -4.54 2.33 16.18
CA TRP A 83 -4.03 3.29 15.20
C TRP A 83 -3.71 4.66 15.84
N GLU A 84 -4.42 5.02 16.92
CA GLU A 84 -4.05 6.16 17.74
C GLU A 84 -2.71 5.92 18.44
N ALA A 85 -2.56 4.77 19.10
CA ALA A 85 -1.36 4.42 19.85
C ALA A 85 -0.11 4.28 18.93
N SER A 86 -0.29 3.81 17.70
CA SER A 86 0.78 3.67 16.70
C SER A 86 1.03 4.95 15.88
N GLY A 87 0.23 6.01 16.07
CA GLY A 87 0.37 7.29 15.37
C GLY A 87 -0.23 7.33 13.96
N HIS A 88 -0.75 6.23 13.42
CA HIS A 88 -1.26 6.17 12.04
C HIS A 88 -2.40 7.15 11.77
N ILE A 89 -3.24 7.44 12.75
CA ILE A 89 -4.35 8.39 12.54
C ILE A 89 -3.83 9.82 12.34
N SER A 90 -2.74 10.19 13.01
CA SER A 90 -2.21 11.55 13.02
C SER A 90 -1.11 11.81 11.98
N THR A 91 -0.29 10.80 11.65
CA THR A 91 0.93 11.00 10.87
C THR A 91 1.00 10.19 9.57
N PHE A 92 0.11 9.21 9.38
CA PHE A 92 0.11 8.38 8.19
C PHE A 92 -0.61 9.08 7.04
N SER A 93 0.04 10.11 6.49
CA SER A 93 -0.52 10.95 5.43
C SER A 93 0.54 11.35 4.40
N ASP A 94 0.10 11.52 3.16
CA ASP A 94 0.93 12.03 2.07
C ASP A 94 0.64 13.52 1.82
N PRO A 95 1.67 14.35 1.58
CA PRO A 95 1.51 15.72 1.13
C PRO A 95 1.16 15.74 -0.36
N LEU A 96 -0.13 15.94 -0.68
CA LEU A 96 -0.63 15.94 -2.05
C LEU A 96 -0.74 17.36 -2.62
N ILE A 97 -0.30 17.51 -3.87
CA ILE A 97 -0.35 18.74 -4.65
C ILE A 97 -0.94 18.45 -6.04
N ASP A 98 -1.84 19.30 -6.51
CA ASP A 98 -2.48 19.14 -7.81
C ASP A 98 -1.94 20.19 -8.80
N CYS A 99 -1.58 19.80 -10.01
CA CYS A 99 -1.33 20.73 -11.08
C CYS A 99 -2.65 21.41 -11.53
N LYS A 100 -2.76 22.74 -11.43
CA LYS A 100 -3.99 23.46 -11.78
C LYS A 100 -4.31 23.38 -13.28
N ASN A 101 -3.29 23.21 -14.13
CA ASN A 101 -3.47 23.15 -15.57
C ASN A 101 -3.99 21.79 -16.06
N CYS A 102 -3.31 20.68 -15.73
CA CYS A 102 -3.69 19.35 -16.24
C CYS A 102 -4.44 18.48 -15.23
N LYS A 103 -4.70 18.98 -14.02
CA LYS A 103 -5.42 18.32 -12.92
C LYS A 103 -4.76 17.02 -12.44
N THR A 104 -3.50 16.79 -12.80
CA THR A 104 -2.77 15.63 -12.34
C THR A 104 -2.29 15.86 -10.92
N ARG A 105 -2.47 14.85 -10.08
CA ARG A 105 -2.05 14.85 -8.67
C ARG A 105 -0.69 14.22 -8.50
N TYR A 106 0.12 14.81 -7.64
CA TYR A 106 1.44 14.32 -7.26
C TYR A 106 1.61 14.33 -5.75
N ARG A 107 2.57 13.57 -5.25
CA ARG A 107 3.12 13.74 -3.92
C ARG A 107 4.16 14.87 -4.00
N ALA A 108 4.00 15.88 -3.16
CA ALA A 108 4.90 17.02 -3.17
C ALA A 108 6.33 16.65 -2.72
N ASP A 109 6.45 15.77 -1.72
CA ASP A 109 7.74 15.23 -1.27
C ASP A 109 8.46 14.46 -2.39
N LYS A 110 7.74 13.67 -3.19
CA LYS A 110 8.34 12.95 -4.33
C LYS A 110 8.82 13.88 -5.45
N LEU A 111 8.08 14.96 -5.72
CA LEU A 111 8.54 15.97 -6.70
C LEU A 111 9.85 16.61 -6.26
N VAL A 112 10.04 16.82 -4.97
CA VAL A 112 11.26 17.38 -4.39
C VAL A 112 12.39 16.35 -4.35
N GLU A 113 12.10 15.09 -4.02
CA GLU A 113 13.09 13.99 -4.08
C GLU A 113 13.59 13.76 -5.51
N ASP A 114 12.69 13.81 -6.51
CA ASP A 114 13.06 13.65 -7.93
C ASP A 114 13.97 14.78 -8.42
N ASP A 115 13.97 15.95 -7.77
CA ASP A 115 14.91 17.09 -8.02
C ASP A 115 16.26 16.93 -7.28
N GLY A 116 16.43 15.86 -6.48
CA GLY A 116 17.70 15.48 -5.87
C GLY A 116 17.82 15.74 -4.37
N VAL A 117 16.74 16.06 -3.67
CA VAL A 117 16.73 16.18 -2.20
C VAL A 117 16.55 14.80 -1.59
N GLU A 118 17.51 14.38 -0.76
CA GLU A 118 17.38 13.16 0.03
C GLU A 118 16.38 13.42 1.19
N ASP A 119 15.40 12.49 1.36
CA ASP A 119 14.43 12.48 2.47
C ASP A 119 13.57 13.77 2.59
N ALA A 120 12.92 14.17 1.49
CA ALA A 120 11.96 15.28 1.52
C ALA A 120 10.67 14.96 2.32
N GLY A 121 10.45 13.69 2.70
CA GLY A 121 9.30 13.27 3.50
C GLY A 121 9.24 13.87 4.91
N GLY A 122 10.37 14.37 5.44
CA GLY A 122 10.44 15.08 6.72
C GLY A 122 10.18 16.58 6.65
N MET A 123 10.05 17.17 5.46
CA MET A 123 9.85 18.61 5.26
C MET A 123 8.41 19.03 5.59
N SER A 124 8.24 20.26 6.08
CA SER A 124 6.91 20.87 6.25
C SER A 124 6.25 21.16 4.89
N ASN A 125 4.91 21.30 4.87
CA ASN A 125 4.20 21.67 3.64
C ASN A 125 4.68 23.01 3.08
N GLU A 126 4.99 23.95 3.96
CA GLU A 126 5.52 25.29 3.64
C GLU A 126 6.91 25.18 2.98
N ASP A 127 7.78 24.33 3.51
CA ASP A 127 9.12 24.13 2.95
C ASP A 127 9.05 23.40 1.60
N LEU A 128 8.19 22.40 1.46
CA LEU A 128 7.98 21.70 0.20
C LEU A 128 7.49 22.65 -0.91
N ILE A 129 6.46 23.47 -0.63
CA ILE A 129 5.93 24.39 -1.65
C ILE A 129 6.94 25.50 -1.99
N LYS A 130 7.69 25.96 -0.99
CA LYS A 130 8.77 26.95 -1.19
C LYS A 130 9.85 26.36 -2.08
N TYR A 131 10.33 25.15 -1.79
CA TYR A 131 11.33 24.46 -2.60
C TYR A 131 10.88 24.27 -4.05
N ILE A 132 9.64 23.78 -4.27
CA ILE A 132 9.06 23.60 -5.60
C ILE A 132 9.07 24.88 -6.40
N ASN A 133 8.73 26.02 -5.78
CA ASN A 133 8.71 27.33 -6.45
C ASN A 133 10.12 27.87 -6.70
N GLU A 134 11.04 27.79 -5.74
CA GLU A 134 12.41 28.29 -5.85
C GLU A 134 13.22 27.53 -6.92
N HIS A 135 13.03 26.23 -7.02
CA HIS A 135 13.70 25.36 -7.99
C HIS A 135 12.95 25.23 -9.32
N ASN A 136 11.81 25.92 -9.48
CA ASN A 136 10.98 25.88 -10.68
C ASN A 136 10.61 24.45 -11.09
N ILE A 137 10.23 23.60 -10.15
CA ILE A 137 9.84 22.21 -10.42
C ILE A 137 8.53 22.21 -11.18
N VAL A 138 8.60 22.01 -12.48
CA VAL A 138 7.43 22.01 -13.38
C VAL A 138 6.68 20.68 -13.30
N CYS A 139 5.39 20.72 -13.62
CA CYS A 139 4.56 19.52 -13.71
C CYS A 139 5.14 18.52 -14.71
N PRO A 140 5.48 17.27 -14.31
CA PRO A 140 6.07 16.28 -15.21
C PRO A 140 5.20 15.94 -16.42
N LYS A 141 3.86 16.13 -16.31
CA LYS A 141 2.93 15.83 -17.40
C LYS A 141 2.76 16.95 -18.41
N CYS A 142 2.69 18.20 -17.96
CA CYS A 142 2.35 19.34 -18.86
C CYS A 142 3.39 20.45 -18.89
N GLY A 143 4.47 20.34 -18.13
CA GLY A 143 5.59 21.30 -18.13
C GLY A 143 5.29 22.69 -17.52
N LYS A 144 4.13 22.86 -16.84
CA LYS A 144 3.78 24.16 -16.23
C LYS A 144 4.05 24.16 -14.72
N LEU A 145 4.50 25.30 -14.22
CA LEU A 145 4.66 25.57 -12.79
C LEU A 145 3.40 26.31 -12.29
N ASP A 146 2.33 25.54 -12.04
CA ASP A 146 1.07 26.08 -11.53
C ASP A 146 0.38 25.01 -10.68
N TYR A 147 0.68 25.01 -9.39
CA TYR A 147 0.20 24.04 -8.44
C TYR A 147 -0.80 24.64 -7.45
N THR A 148 -1.62 23.76 -6.83
CA THR A 148 -2.44 24.11 -5.67
C THR A 148 -1.59 24.18 -4.42
N ASP A 149 -2.19 24.59 -3.31
CA ASP A 149 -1.60 24.36 -1.99
C ASP A 149 -1.50 22.86 -1.70
N ILE A 150 -0.51 22.48 -0.85
CA ILE A 150 -0.32 21.11 -0.41
C ILE A 150 -1.39 20.76 0.62
N ARG A 151 -2.03 19.61 0.44
CA ARG A 151 -3.02 19.06 1.36
C ARG A 151 -2.55 17.72 1.87
N GLN A 152 -2.60 17.53 3.19
CA GLN A 152 -2.33 16.24 3.82
C GLN A 152 -3.50 15.28 3.53
N PHE A 153 -3.18 14.13 2.97
CA PHE A 153 -4.14 13.08 2.67
C PHE A 153 -3.82 11.85 3.53
N ASN A 154 -4.69 11.58 4.52
CA ASN A 154 -4.51 10.40 5.37
C ASN A 154 -4.73 9.13 4.55
N LEU A 155 -3.78 8.20 4.63
CA LEU A 155 -3.76 6.95 3.85
C LEU A 155 -4.59 5.85 4.49
N MET A 156 -5.13 6.05 5.69
CA MET A 156 -6.00 5.08 6.36
C MET A 156 -7.32 4.94 5.62
N PHE A 157 -7.67 3.73 5.22
CA PHE A 157 -8.98 3.44 4.64
C PHE A 157 -10.03 3.43 5.75
N LYS A 158 -10.83 4.49 5.81
CA LYS A 158 -11.87 4.71 6.82
C LYS A 158 -13.17 4.04 6.41
N THR A 159 -13.84 3.40 7.38
CA THR A 159 -15.19 2.87 7.23
C THR A 159 -15.96 2.99 8.56
N PHE A 160 -17.18 2.46 8.63
CA PHE A 160 -18.02 2.52 9.82
C PHE A 160 -18.51 1.15 10.20
N GLN A 161 -18.62 0.89 11.48
CA GLN A 161 -19.19 -0.34 12.02
C GLN A 161 -20.44 0.01 12.82
N GLY A 162 -21.60 -0.47 12.36
CA GLY A 162 -22.90 -0.18 12.98
C GLY A 162 -23.87 0.47 11.99
N VAL A 163 -25.00 0.94 12.51
CA VAL A 163 -26.12 1.51 11.72
C VAL A 163 -25.96 3.00 11.44
N THR A 164 -25.10 3.69 12.19
CA THR A 164 -24.88 5.14 12.06
C THR A 164 -23.44 5.46 11.67
N GLU A 165 -23.27 6.44 10.80
CA GLU A 165 -21.97 6.96 10.38
C GLU A 165 -21.57 8.13 11.28
N ASP A 166 -21.08 7.84 12.49
CA ASP A 166 -20.62 8.83 13.44
C ASP A 166 -19.14 8.58 13.85
N SER A 167 -18.61 9.50 14.66
CA SER A 167 -17.22 9.37 15.12
C SER A 167 -16.98 8.15 16.02
N LYS A 168 -18.03 7.66 16.70
CA LYS A 168 -17.94 6.51 17.60
C LYS A 168 -17.97 5.18 16.85
N SER A 169 -18.60 5.16 15.68
CA SER A 169 -18.68 3.99 14.79
C SER A 169 -17.54 3.92 13.77
N THR A 170 -16.68 4.96 13.73
CA THR A 170 -15.54 5.02 12.80
C THR A 170 -14.52 3.93 13.12
N ILE A 171 -14.18 3.15 12.10
CA ILE A 171 -13.10 2.16 12.14
C ILE A 171 -12.23 2.29 10.88
N TYR A 172 -11.08 1.65 10.91
CA TYR A 172 -10.13 1.69 9.78
C TYR A 172 -9.74 0.27 9.38
N LEU A 173 -9.55 0.05 8.08
CA LEU A 173 -8.86 -1.13 7.60
C LEU A 173 -7.38 -0.99 7.96
N ARG A 174 -6.75 -2.08 8.40
CA ARG A 174 -5.32 -2.06 8.74
C ARG A 174 -4.47 -1.70 7.53
N PRO A 175 -3.58 -0.69 7.62
CA PRO A 175 -2.66 -0.34 6.55
C PRO A 175 -1.45 -1.27 6.50
N GLU A 176 -1.14 -1.94 7.60
CA GLU A 176 -0.02 -2.88 7.76
C GLU A 176 -0.33 -3.98 8.78
N THR A 177 0.52 -5.01 8.84
CA THR A 177 0.28 -6.19 9.69
C THR A 177 0.93 -6.13 11.07
N ALA A 178 1.88 -5.22 11.29
CA ALA A 178 2.69 -5.17 12.51
C ALA A 178 1.87 -5.01 13.79
N GLN A 179 0.87 -4.12 13.80
CA GLN A 179 0.08 -3.84 15.01
C GLN A 179 -0.76 -5.03 15.45
N GLY A 180 -1.22 -5.87 14.52
CA GLY A 180 -1.91 -7.10 14.83
C GLY A 180 -1.01 -8.08 15.60
N ILE A 181 0.26 -8.18 15.21
CA ILE A 181 1.26 -9.01 15.88
C ILE A 181 1.48 -8.50 17.31
N PHE A 182 1.68 -7.20 17.51
CA PHE A 182 1.88 -6.62 18.84
C PHE A 182 0.65 -6.75 19.73
N ALA A 183 -0.56 -6.51 19.19
CA ALA A 183 -1.80 -6.60 19.94
C ALA A 183 -2.06 -8.03 20.46
N ASP A 184 -1.73 -9.05 19.66
CA ASP A 184 -1.98 -10.44 20.00
C ASP A 184 -0.77 -11.17 20.62
N TYR A 185 0.36 -10.51 20.78
CA TYR A 185 1.59 -11.12 21.28
C TYR A 185 1.38 -11.91 22.58
N GLN A 186 0.75 -11.31 23.60
CA GLN A 186 0.51 -11.97 24.88
C GLN A 186 -0.50 -13.12 24.76
N ASN A 187 -1.52 -12.99 23.89
CA ASN A 187 -2.49 -14.05 23.64
C ASN A 187 -1.80 -15.27 23.04
N ILE A 188 -0.93 -15.06 22.06
CA ILE A 188 -0.15 -16.11 21.41
C ILE A 188 0.79 -16.77 22.42
N GLN A 189 1.57 -15.98 23.16
CA GLN A 189 2.51 -16.52 24.14
C GLN A 189 1.82 -17.42 25.18
N ARG A 190 0.69 -16.96 25.72
CA ARG A 190 -0.06 -17.72 26.77
C ARG A 190 -0.73 -18.95 26.20
N SER A 191 -1.43 -18.85 25.07
CA SER A 191 -2.19 -19.96 24.48
C SER A 191 -1.28 -21.08 23.99
N MET A 192 -0.14 -20.71 23.37
CA MET A 192 0.84 -21.65 22.84
C MET A 192 1.90 -22.05 23.89
N ARG A 193 1.90 -21.44 25.08
CA ARG A 193 2.90 -21.66 26.16
C ARG A 193 4.33 -21.48 25.69
N LEU A 194 4.56 -20.49 24.83
CA LEU A 194 5.85 -20.24 24.21
C LEU A 194 6.86 -19.65 25.21
N LYS A 195 8.10 -20.12 25.10
CA LYS A 195 9.26 -19.53 25.79
C LYS A 195 9.93 -18.52 24.89
N LEU A 196 10.46 -17.46 25.48
CA LEU A 196 11.24 -16.45 24.75
C LEU A 196 12.65 -16.99 24.41
N PRO A 197 13.20 -16.63 23.25
CA PRO A 197 12.58 -15.86 22.16
C PRO A 197 11.70 -16.71 21.24
N PHE A 198 10.67 -16.11 20.63
CA PHE A 198 9.88 -16.72 19.56
C PHE A 198 9.49 -15.65 18.52
N GLY A 199 9.24 -16.08 17.28
CA GLY A 199 8.79 -15.22 16.19
C GLY A 199 7.29 -15.38 15.91
N VAL A 200 6.67 -14.30 15.44
CA VAL A 200 5.27 -14.26 14.95
C VAL A 200 5.25 -13.68 13.55
N GLY A 201 4.59 -14.35 12.61
CA GLY A 201 4.46 -13.89 11.23
C GLY A 201 3.12 -14.17 10.58
#